data_dd3d35a779f4deae4df46e1cc8e809fd
#
_entry.id   dd3d35a779f4deae4df46e1cc8e809fd
#
_cell.length_a   1.000
_cell.length_b   1.000
_cell.length_c   1.000
_cell.angle_alpha   90.00
_cell.angle_beta   90.00
_cell.angle_gamma   90.00
#
_symmetry.space_group_name_H-M   'P 1'
#
loop_
_entity.id
_entity.type
_entity.pdbx_description
1 polymer ?
#
loop_
_entity_poly.entity_id
_entity_poly.type
_entity_poly.pdbx_seq_one_letter_code
_entity_poly.pdbx_strand_id
1 'polypeptide(L)'
;MPKFELAINSLYSKGKYDIYVTGSNAFLLSADLATLFTGRYIEIHVFPFSFQEYCQYYDDVSDKDKLFDDYTIKGGLAGSYAYRTEKDRTNYIKEVYETIVTRDLVQKYALPDTLVLQRLSEFLMDNISNLTSPNKVSQLLTANETPTNHVPWQYIKYLCNAFVFYDI
;
A
#
# COMPACT_ATOMS: atom_id res chain seq x y z
N MET A 1 6.15 18.08 -3.96
CA MET A 1 6.93 19.13 -4.63
C MET A 1 6.76 18.98 -6.13
N PRO A 2 6.16 19.94 -6.82
CA PRO A 2 6.08 19.86 -8.28
C PRO A 2 7.49 19.96 -8.88
N LYS A 3 7.80 19.07 -9.83
CA LYS A 3 9.07 19.06 -10.60
C LYS A 3 10.34 18.66 -9.82
N PHE A 4 10.23 17.86 -8.76
CA PHE A 4 11.41 17.32 -8.05
C PHE A 4 12.28 16.42 -8.96
N GLU A 5 11.70 15.79 -9.96
CA GLU A 5 12.36 14.98 -10.97
C GLU A 5 13.41 15.75 -11.76
N LEU A 6 13.19 17.05 -12.01
CA LEU A 6 14.18 17.91 -12.66
C LEU A 6 15.42 18.10 -11.79
N ALA A 7 15.23 18.26 -10.48
CA ALA A 7 16.32 18.38 -9.53
C ALA A 7 17.14 17.09 -9.47
N ILE A 8 16.47 15.93 -9.41
CA ILE A 8 17.13 14.62 -9.42
C ILE A 8 17.93 14.42 -10.71
N ASN A 9 17.34 14.68 -11.86
CA ASN A 9 18.04 14.59 -13.15
C ASN A 9 19.27 15.53 -13.22
N SER A 10 19.17 16.74 -12.67
CA SER A 10 20.28 17.68 -12.58
C SER A 10 21.41 17.16 -11.67
N LEU A 11 21.07 16.53 -10.56
CA LEU A 11 22.05 15.91 -9.67
C LEU A 11 22.69 14.68 -10.33
N TYR A 12 21.89 13.83 -10.95
CA TYR A 12 22.34 12.63 -11.65
C TYR A 12 23.33 12.97 -12.76
N SER A 13 23.07 14.01 -13.55
CA SER A 13 23.94 14.43 -14.66
C SER A 13 25.35 14.88 -14.21
N LYS A 14 25.51 15.25 -12.94
CA LYS A 14 26.82 15.63 -12.37
C LYS A 14 27.72 14.42 -12.10
N GLY A 15 27.16 13.21 -12.04
CA GLY A 15 27.91 11.97 -11.83
C GLY A 15 28.68 11.88 -10.50
N LYS A 16 28.24 12.64 -9.49
CA LYS A 16 28.95 12.75 -8.19
C LYS A 16 28.16 12.21 -7.00
N TYR A 17 26.92 11.77 -7.23
CA TYR A 17 25.99 11.43 -6.14
C TYR A 17 25.37 10.07 -6.36
N ASP A 18 25.26 9.28 -5.29
CA ASP A 18 24.36 8.16 -5.19
C ASP A 18 23.01 8.72 -4.71
N ILE A 19 21.97 8.53 -5.51
CA ILE A 19 20.66 9.15 -5.27
C ILE A 19 19.67 8.07 -4.91
N TYR A 20 19.07 8.17 -3.72
CA TYR A 20 18.00 7.29 -3.26
C TYR A 20 16.71 8.09 -3.17
N VAL A 21 15.67 7.59 -3.83
CA VAL A 21 14.34 8.17 -3.79
C VAL A 21 13.42 7.16 -3.12
N THR A 22 12.71 7.57 -2.10
CA THR A 22 11.77 6.70 -1.39
C THR A 22 10.38 7.32 -1.38
N GLY A 23 9.37 6.49 -1.36
CA GLY A 23 7.98 6.90 -1.23
C GLY A 23 7.10 5.78 -0.72
N SER A 24 6.06 6.15 0.01
CA SER A 24 5.13 5.24 0.67
C SER A 24 4.01 4.74 -0.26
N ASN A 25 3.96 5.20 -1.50
CA ASN A 25 2.91 4.80 -2.44
C ASN A 25 3.40 4.81 -3.88
N ALA A 26 2.59 4.22 -4.76
CA ALA A 26 2.80 4.17 -6.19
C ALA A 26 2.94 5.55 -6.88
N PHE A 27 2.79 6.65 -6.14
CA PHE A 27 2.94 7.99 -6.70
C PHE A 27 4.39 8.28 -7.12
N LEU A 28 5.36 7.78 -6.36
CA LEU A 28 6.79 7.88 -6.69
C LEU A 28 7.26 6.80 -7.67
N LEU A 29 6.51 5.69 -7.74
CA LEU A 29 6.83 4.52 -8.59
C LEU A 29 5.86 4.41 -9.78
N SER A 30 5.08 5.47 -10.05
CA SER A 30 4.14 5.45 -11.18
C SER A 30 4.88 5.35 -12.51
N ALA A 31 4.19 4.82 -13.53
CA ALA A 31 4.68 4.77 -14.90
C ALA A 31 5.21 6.12 -15.40
N ASP A 32 4.72 7.22 -14.83
CA ASP A 32 5.15 8.58 -15.13
C ASP A 32 6.60 8.83 -14.70
N LEU A 33 7.00 8.37 -13.50
CA LEU A 33 8.41 8.45 -13.05
C LEU A 33 9.30 7.45 -13.78
N ALA A 34 8.78 6.26 -14.08
CA ALA A 34 9.49 5.28 -14.88
C ALA A 34 9.88 5.88 -16.26
N THR A 35 9.00 6.68 -16.87
CA THR A 35 9.32 7.37 -18.14
C THR A 35 10.36 8.48 -17.97
N LEU A 36 10.33 9.21 -16.85
CA LEU A 36 11.25 10.32 -16.57
C LEU A 36 12.67 9.85 -16.20
N PHE A 37 12.79 8.66 -15.61
CA PHE A 37 14.08 8.06 -15.21
C PHE A 37 14.45 6.82 -16.01
N THR A 38 13.84 6.57 -17.17
CA THR A 38 14.03 5.36 -17.98
C THR A 38 15.51 4.97 -18.10
N GLY A 39 15.83 3.74 -17.70
CA GLY A 39 17.17 3.18 -17.78
C GLY A 39 18.19 3.77 -16.81
N ARG A 40 17.77 4.59 -15.82
CA ARG A 40 18.67 5.30 -14.90
C ARG A 40 18.40 5.01 -13.44
N TYR A 41 17.59 4.01 -13.13
CA TYR A 41 17.27 3.64 -11.75
C TYR A 41 17.16 2.15 -11.59
N ILE A 42 17.31 1.71 -10.36
CA ILE A 42 17.01 0.36 -9.89
C ILE A 42 15.87 0.51 -8.90
N GLU A 43 14.82 -0.28 -9.07
CA GLU A 43 13.69 -0.30 -8.16
C GLU A 43 13.91 -1.35 -7.07
N ILE A 44 13.71 -0.94 -5.83
CA ILE A 44 13.79 -1.82 -4.67
C ILE A 44 12.43 -1.78 -3.97
N HIS A 45 11.72 -2.89 -4.00
CA HIS A 45 10.46 -3.06 -3.27
C HIS A 45 10.76 -3.38 -1.80
N VAL A 46 10.24 -2.55 -0.90
CA VAL A 46 10.31 -2.78 0.54
C VAL A 46 8.94 -3.20 1.03
N PHE A 47 8.81 -4.48 1.36
CA PHE A 47 7.58 -5.05 1.90
C PHE A 47 7.46 -4.83 3.41
N PRO A 48 6.25 -4.92 3.98
CA PRO A 48 6.10 -5.12 5.42
C PRO A 48 6.88 -6.34 5.88
N PHE A 49 7.28 -6.39 7.14
CA PHE A 49 8.00 -7.55 7.68
C PHE A 49 7.22 -8.83 7.46
N SER A 50 7.89 -9.83 6.91
CA SER A 50 7.46 -11.22 6.95
C SER A 50 7.49 -11.75 8.37
N PHE A 51 6.83 -12.88 8.63
CA PHE A 51 6.90 -13.53 9.94
C PHE A 51 8.34 -13.91 10.33
N GLN A 52 9.17 -14.29 9.35
CA GLN A 52 10.59 -14.58 9.60
C GLN A 52 11.35 -13.35 10.09
N GLU A 53 11.15 -12.19 9.44
CA GLU A 53 11.78 -10.92 9.85
C GLU A 53 11.23 -10.44 11.19
N TYR A 54 9.95 -10.69 11.46
CA TYR A 54 9.35 -10.44 12.75
C TYR A 54 10.01 -11.24 13.88
N CYS A 55 10.26 -12.54 13.67
CA CYS A 55 10.99 -13.38 14.63
C CYS A 55 12.42 -12.88 14.85
N GLN A 56 13.09 -12.44 13.79
CA GLN A 56 14.46 -11.87 13.90
C GLN A 56 14.47 -10.55 14.68
N TYR A 57 13.45 -9.72 14.49
CA TYR A 57 13.34 -8.44 15.19
C TYR A 57 13.18 -8.60 16.70
N TYR A 58 12.45 -9.61 17.16
CA TYR A 58 12.22 -9.85 18.59
C TYR A 58 13.29 -10.73 19.25
N ASP A 59 14.19 -11.33 18.46
CA ASP A 59 15.30 -12.19 18.94
C ASP A 59 14.88 -13.31 19.91
N ASP A 60 13.58 -13.62 19.98
CA ASP A 60 13.00 -14.66 20.83
C ASP A 60 12.19 -15.64 19.97
N VAL A 61 12.75 -16.80 19.72
CA VAL A 61 12.15 -17.86 18.91
C VAL A 61 11.75 -19.07 19.76
N SER A 62 11.66 -18.89 21.07
CA SER A 62 11.37 -19.98 22.00
C SER A 62 9.98 -20.59 21.80
N ASP A 63 8.98 -19.78 21.41
CA ASP A 63 7.60 -20.20 21.13
C ASP A 63 7.10 -19.55 19.82
N LYS A 64 7.28 -20.28 18.71
CA LYS A 64 6.90 -19.80 17.38
C LYS A 64 5.39 -19.64 17.20
N ASP A 65 4.59 -20.47 17.84
CA ASP A 65 3.13 -20.43 17.71
C ASP A 65 2.61 -19.14 18.36
N LYS A 66 3.08 -18.84 19.57
CA LYS A 66 2.75 -17.59 20.25
C LYS A 66 3.25 -16.35 19.49
N LEU A 67 4.45 -16.40 18.91
CA LEU A 67 4.98 -15.32 18.07
C LEU A 67 4.14 -15.15 16.81
N PHE A 68 3.64 -16.23 16.22
CA PHE A 68 2.78 -16.15 15.05
C PHE A 68 1.44 -15.50 15.37
N ASP A 69 0.81 -15.90 16.49
CA ASP A 69 -0.42 -15.28 16.96
C ASP A 69 -0.22 -13.77 17.20
N ASP A 70 0.89 -13.39 17.83
CA ASP A 70 1.24 -11.98 18.05
C ASP A 70 1.48 -11.22 16.74
N TYR A 71 2.16 -11.84 15.77
CA TYR A 71 2.36 -11.28 14.44
C TYR A 71 1.06 -11.07 13.68
N THR A 72 0.09 -11.99 13.77
CA THR A 72 -1.21 -11.84 13.10
C THR A 72 -2.00 -10.64 13.63
N ILE A 73 -1.79 -10.28 14.91
CA ILE A 73 -2.41 -9.12 15.54
C ILE A 73 -1.65 -7.82 15.23
N LYS A 74 -0.32 -7.86 15.33
CA LYS A 74 0.53 -6.66 15.16
C LYS A 74 0.80 -6.29 13.71
N GLY A 75 0.73 -7.27 12.82
CA GLY A 75 1.04 -7.11 11.40
C GLY A 75 2.52 -6.88 11.12
N GLY A 76 2.86 -6.67 9.85
CA GLY A 76 4.24 -6.49 9.37
C GLY A 76 4.72 -5.05 9.25
N LEU A 77 3.92 -4.04 9.63
CA LEU A 77 4.33 -2.64 9.52
C LEU A 77 5.34 -2.29 10.62
N ALA A 78 6.63 -2.34 10.31
CA ALA A 78 7.72 -2.13 11.26
C ALA A 78 7.62 -0.83 12.07
N GLY A 79 7.11 0.26 11.46
CA GLY A 79 6.87 1.52 12.17
C GLY A 79 5.90 1.40 13.33
N SER A 80 4.99 0.42 13.30
CA SER A 80 4.04 0.18 14.38
C SER A 80 4.71 -0.35 15.66
N TYR A 81 5.87 -0.99 15.54
CA TYR A 81 6.58 -1.60 16.68
C TYR A 81 7.25 -0.57 17.61
N ALA A 82 7.40 0.67 17.15
CA ALA A 82 7.87 1.77 17.98
C ALA A 82 6.87 2.17 19.08
N TYR A 83 5.59 1.79 18.93
CA TYR A 83 4.53 2.13 19.88
C TYR A 83 4.42 1.08 20.99
N ARG A 84 4.32 1.55 22.23
CA ARG A 84 4.32 0.68 23.41
C ARG A 84 2.96 0.05 23.69
N THR A 85 1.86 0.75 23.40
CA THR A 85 0.51 0.26 23.66
C THR A 85 -0.12 -0.32 22.39
N GLU A 86 -0.96 -1.32 22.55
CA GLU A 86 -1.72 -1.89 21.43
C GLU A 86 -2.62 -0.84 20.78
N LYS A 87 -3.25 0.01 21.57
CA LYS A 87 -4.09 1.11 21.08
C LYS A 87 -3.32 2.05 20.15
N ASP A 88 -2.12 2.49 20.57
CA ASP A 88 -1.32 3.43 19.77
C ASP A 88 -0.84 2.76 18.47
N ARG A 89 -0.48 1.48 18.54
CA ARG A 89 -0.09 0.68 17.37
C ARG A 89 -1.24 0.56 16.38
N THR A 90 -2.43 0.19 16.84
CA THR A 90 -3.63 0.09 16.02
C THR A 90 -3.99 1.43 15.38
N ASN A 91 -3.93 2.51 16.15
CA ASN A 91 -4.15 3.85 15.62
C ASN A 91 -3.14 4.20 14.52
N TYR A 92 -1.86 3.93 14.73
CA TYR A 92 -0.83 4.16 13.71
C TYR A 92 -1.12 3.40 12.41
N ILE A 93 -1.44 2.10 12.50
CA ILE A 93 -1.77 1.28 11.33
C ILE A 93 -2.99 1.85 10.60
N LYS A 94 -4.02 2.23 11.35
CA LYS A 94 -5.22 2.85 10.81
C LYS A 94 -4.91 4.18 10.11
N GLU A 95 -4.13 5.05 10.71
CA GLU A 95 -3.74 6.33 10.11
C GLU A 95 -2.91 6.14 8.82
N VAL A 96 -2.00 5.16 8.78
CA VAL A 96 -1.25 4.81 7.57
C VAL A 96 -2.20 4.35 6.47
N TYR A 97 -3.11 3.44 6.79
CA TYR A 97 -4.11 2.93 5.86
C TYR A 97 -5.02 4.05 5.32
N GLU A 98 -5.59 4.86 6.20
CA GLU A 98 -6.45 5.99 5.82
C GLU A 98 -5.71 7.00 4.94
N THR A 99 -4.45 7.26 5.26
CA THR A 99 -3.61 8.14 4.46
C THR A 99 -3.45 7.61 3.04
N ILE A 100 -3.14 6.33 2.87
CA ILE A 100 -2.95 5.72 1.56
C ILE A 100 -4.28 5.67 0.79
N VAL A 101 -5.33 5.13 1.41
CA VAL A 101 -6.59 4.83 0.71
C VAL A 101 -7.42 6.09 0.49
N THR A 102 -7.57 6.95 1.50
CA THR A 102 -8.50 8.08 1.41
C THR A 102 -7.87 9.36 0.89
N ARG A 103 -6.59 9.59 1.19
CA ARG A 103 -5.91 10.80 0.74
C ARG A 103 -5.13 10.58 -0.55
N ASP A 104 -4.19 9.65 -0.54
CA ASP A 104 -3.22 9.54 -1.63
C ASP A 104 -3.84 8.99 -2.91
N LEU A 105 -4.65 7.92 -2.81
CA LEU A 105 -5.33 7.35 -3.99
C LEU A 105 -6.39 8.27 -4.55
N VAL A 106 -7.19 8.90 -3.69
CA VAL A 106 -8.23 9.83 -4.10
C VAL A 106 -7.64 11.03 -4.82
N GLN A 107 -6.58 11.62 -4.31
CA GLN A 107 -5.90 12.74 -4.96
C GLN A 107 -5.25 12.34 -6.28
N LYS A 108 -4.57 11.18 -6.31
CA LYS A 108 -3.87 10.70 -7.51
C LYS A 108 -4.81 10.46 -8.68
N TYR A 109 -5.91 9.76 -8.41
CA TYR A 109 -6.83 9.31 -9.45
C TYR A 109 -8.07 10.21 -9.59
N ALA A 110 -8.12 11.34 -8.86
CA ALA A 110 -9.24 12.27 -8.83
C ALA A 110 -10.58 11.55 -8.62
N LEU A 111 -10.62 10.62 -7.66
CA LEU A 111 -11.78 9.77 -7.45
C LEU A 111 -12.95 10.59 -6.88
N PRO A 112 -14.12 10.54 -7.51
CA PRO A 112 -15.28 11.33 -7.07
C PRO A 112 -15.90 10.81 -5.76
N ASP A 113 -15.75 9.50 -5.49
CA ASP A 113 -16.37 8.84 -4.36
C ASP A 113 -15.34 8.03 -3.55
N THR A 114 -15.01 8.56 -2.39
CA THR A 114 -14.10 7.92 -1.43
C THR A 114 -14.75 6.74 -0.73
N LEU A 115 -16.08 6.77 -0.55
CA LEU A 115 -16.83 5.74 0.17
C LEU A 115 -16.83 4.42 -0.58
N VAL A 116 -16.91 4.46 -1.91
CA VAL A 116 -16.81 3.27 -2.78
C VAL A 116 -15.44 2.59 -2.60
N LEU A 117 -14.37 3.38 -2.57
CA LEU A 117 -13.01 2.85 -2.39
C LEU A 117 -12.84 2.22 -1.00
N GLN A 118 -13.36 2.86 0.05
CA GLN A 118 -13.32 2.33 1.41
C GLN A 118 -14.08 1.01 1.54
N ARG A 119 -15.35 0.97 1.08
CA ARG A 119 -16.18 -0.26 1.10
C ARG A 119 -15.54 -1.40 0.32
N LEU A 120 -14.96 -1.09 -0.84
CA LEU A 120 -14.24 -2.08 -1.63
C LEU A 120 -13.03 -2.63 -0.86
N SER A 121 -12.27 -1.75 -0.23
CA SER A 121 -11.09 -2.14 0.55
C SER A 121 -11.47 -3.00 1.76
N GLU A 122 -12.52 -2.64 2.50
CA GLU A 122 -13.06 -3.43 3.61
C GLU A 122 -13.52 -4.82 3.13
N PHE A 123 -14.26 -4.87 2.02
CA PHE A 123 -14.67 -6.14 1.42
C PHE A 123 -13.48 -7.02 1.04
N LEU A 124 -12.44 -6.44 0.45
CA LEU A 124 -11.23 -7.19 0.08
C LEU A 124 -10.48 -7.70 1.30
N MET A 125 -10.42 -6.91 2.40
CA MET A 125 -9.82 -7.35 3.67
C MET A 125 -10.59 -8.54 4.27
N ASP A 126 -11.92 -8.49 4.25
CA ASP A 126 -12.76 -9.59 4.77
C ASP A 126 -12.72 -10.85 3.88
N ASN A 127 -12.24 -10.72 2.64
CA ASN A 127 -12.18 -11.82 1.67
C ASN A 127 -10.76 -12.13 1.18
N ILE A 128 -9.75 -11.88 1.99
CA ILE A 128 -8.35 -12.19 1.66
C ILE A 128 -8.21 -13.67 1.30
N SER A 129 -7.47 -13.96 0.24
CA SER A 129 -7.24 -15.31 -0.30
C SER A 129 -8.48 -16.02 -0.86
N ASN A 130 -9.62 -15.35 -0.94
CA ASN A 130 -10.82 -15.89 -1.58
C ASN A 130 -10.91 -15.45 -3.04
N LEU A 131 -11.37 -16.36 -3.90
CA LEU A 131 -11.67 -16.02 -5.29
C LEU A 131 -12.76 -14.95 -5.35
N THR A 132 -12.44 -13.82 -5.96
CA THR A 132 -13.33 -12.69 -6.11
C THR A 132 -13.58 -12.43 -7.59
N SER A 133 -14.85 -12.23 -7.98
CA SER A 133 -15.22 -11.90 -9.34
C SER A 133 -15.64 -10.43 -9.47
N PRO A 134 -15.44 -9.78 -10.62
CA PRO A 134 -15.92 -8.43 -10.87
C PRO A 134 -17.42 -8.25 -10.60
N ASN A 135 -18.21 -9.28 -10.92
CA ASN A 135 -19.66 -9.26 -10.66
C ASN A 135 -20.00 -9.23 -9.16
N LYS A 136 -19.29 -10.03 -8.35
CA LYS A 136 -19.49 -10.06 -6.89
C LYS A 136 -19.16 -8.70 -6.26
N VAL A 137 -18.06 -8.10 -6.69
CA VAL A 137 -17.64 -6.77 -6.24
C VAL A 137 -18.62 -5.70 -6.70
N SER A 138 -19.09 -5.76 -7.95
CA SER A 138 -20.08 -4.83 -8.49
C SER A 138 -21.38 -4.89 -7.71
N GLN A 139 -21.91 -6.08 -7.42
CA GLN A 139 -23.14 -6.26 -6.64
C GLN A 139 -23.05 -5.67 -5.24
N LEU A 140 -21.89 -5.82 -4.59
CA LEU A 140 -21.65 -5.26 -3.26
C LEU A 140 -21.71 -3.73 -3.26
N LEU A 141 -21.12 -3.11 -4.28
CA LEU A 141 -21.00 -1.65 -4.35
C LEU A 141 -22.29 -0.98 -4.86
N THR A 142 -23.14 -1.72 -5.55
CA THR A 142 -24.34 -1.20 -6.21
C THR A 142 -25.64 -1.49 -5.46
N ALA A 143 -25.58 -1.92 -4.21
CA ALA A 143 -26.77 -2.22 -3.44
C ALA A 143 -27.81 -1.07 -3.39
N ASN A 144 -27.46 0.15 -3.84
CA ASN A 144 -28.33 1.32 -3.89
C ASN A 144 -28.24 2.17 -5.19
N GLU A 145 -27.43 1.80 -6.21
CA GLU A 145 -27.26 2.62 -7.43
C GLU A 145 -26.96 1.78 -8.68
N THR A 146 -27.19 2.35 -9.85
CA THR A 146 -27.04 1.66 -11.15
C THR A 146 -25.64 1.07 -11.37
N PRO A 147 -25.52 -0.22 -11.76
CA PRO A 147 -24.25 -0.90 -11.86
C PRO A 147 -23.40 -0.36 -13.03
N THR A 148 -22.23 0.17 -12.74
CA THR A 148 -21.17 0.36 -13.73
C THR A 148 -20.12 -0.73 -13.53
N ASN A 149 -20.15 -1.76 -14.37
CA ASN A 149 -19.30 -2.96 -14.27
C ASN A 149 -17.76 -2.69 -14.38
N HIS A 150 -17.36 -1.48 -14.73
CA HIS A 150 -15.95 -1.15 -14.96
C HIS A 150 -15.24 -0.48 -13.77
N VAL A 151 -15.98 0.22 -12.93
CA VAL A 151 -15.40 1.03 -11.83
C VAL A 151 -14.72 0.17 -10.75
N PRO A 152 -15.33 -0.95 -10.28
CA PRO A 152 -14.74 -1.73 -9.20
C PRO A 152 -13.38 -2.32 -9.53
N TRP A 153 -13.19 -2.82 -10.76
CA TRP A 153 -11.93 -3.42 -11.18
C TRP A 153 -10.78 -2.43 -11.26
N GLN A 154 -11.07 -1.23 -11.71
CA GLN A 154 -10.09 -0.15 -11.76
C GLN A 154 -9.66 0.27 -10.35
N TYR A 155 -10.58 0.29 -9.38
CA TYR A 155 -10.26 0.61 -7.99
C TYR A 155 -9.40 -0.48 -7.34
N ILE A 156 -9.62 -1.76 -7.66
CA ILE A 156 -8.73 -2.84 -7.23
C ILE A 156 -7.32 -2.59 -7.74
N LYS A 157 -7.15 -2.26 -9.01
CA LYS A 157 -5.84 -1.90 -9.56
C LYS A 157 -5.19 -0.71 -8.84
N TYR A 158 -5.97 0.28 -8.45
CA TYR A 158 -5.44 1.42 -7.68
C TYR A 158 -4.94 0.99 -6.29
N LEU A 159 -5.68 0.12 -5.62
CA LEU A 159 -5.29 -0.45 -4.33
C LEU A 159 -4.03 -1.32 -4.45
N CYS A 160 -3.92 -2.13 -5.50
CA CYS A 160 -2.72 -2.92 -5.80
C CYS A 160 -1.52 -2.02 -6.15
N ASN A 161 -1.73 -0.97 -6.94
CA ASN A 161 -0.67 0.00 -7.27
C ASN A 161 -0.17 0.78 -6.03
N ALA A 162 -0.97 0.87 -4.98
CA ALA A 162 -0.59 1.48 -3.72
C ALA A 162 -0.02 0.46 -2.71
N PHE A 163 0.19 -0.78 -3.14
CA PHE A 163 0.67 -1.87 -2.29
C PHE A 163 -0.20 -2.15 -1.05
N VAL A 164 -1.49 -1.79 -1.11
CA VAL A 164 -2.47 -2.14 -0.06
C VAL A 164 -2.89 -3.60 -0.19
N PHE A 165 -3.02 -4.07 -1.43
CA PHE A 165 -3.31 -5.47 -1.78
C PHE A 165 -2.33 -5.96 -2.83
N TYR A 166 -2.17 -7.28 -2.89
CA TYR A 166 -1.40 -7.97 -3.92
C TYR A 166 -2.33 -8.93 -4.66
N ASP A 167 -2.27 -8.89 -5.98
CA ASP A 167 -2.96 -9.84 -6.86
C ASP A 167 -2.07 -11.09 -6.98
N ILE A 168 -2.65 -12.27 -6.74
CA ILE A 168 -1.96 -13.56 -6.73
C ILE A 168 -2.50 -14.42 -7.86
#